data_31fe4a82ae0d8831853edd3c9f010fed
#
_entry.id   31fe4a82ae0d8831853edd3c9f010fed
#
_cell.length_a   1.000
_cell.length_b   1.000
_cell.length_c   1.000
_cell.angle_alpha   90.00
_cell.angle_beta   90.00
_cell.angle_gamma   90.00
#
_symmetry.space_group_name_H-M   'P 1'
#
loop_
_entity.id
_entity.type
_entity.pdbx_description
1 polymer ?
#
loop_
_entity_poly.entity_id
_entity_poly.type
_entity_poly.pdbx_seq_one_letter_code
_entity_poly.pdbx_strand_id
1 'polypeptide(L)'
;LLKNLATVSLSCSSPTKGRWRGLGIQHCGYCLPCLIRRAALTTAWGAGGDATTYTVNDLHAQPLDTRESTGKQIRSFQYAIARLRARPQLANLLIHKPGSLADELTHLNELADVYRRGLAEVERLIDGVEARPS
;
A
#
# COMPACT_ATOMS: atom_id res chain seq x y z
N LEU A 1 -13.02 17.54 -8.03
CA LEU A 1 -13.57 16.34 -8.69
C LEU A 1 -12.81 15.07 -8.21
N LEU A 2 -11.51 14.96 -8.41
CA LEU A 2 -10.72 13.74 -8.09
C LEU A 2 -10.81 13.36 -6.60
N LYS A 3 -10.72 14.33 -5.70
CA LYS A 3 -10.82 14.11 -4.25
C LYS A 3 -12.17 13.51 -3.85
N ASN A 4 -13.27 13.96 -4.47
CA ASN A 4 -14.61 13.43 -4.22
C ASN A 4 -14.78 12.01 -4.78
N LEU A 5 -14.21 11.74 -5.96
CA LEU A 5 -14.23 10.40 -6.57
C LEU A 5 -13.41 9.39 -5.76
N ALA A 6 -12.34 9.83 -5.12
CA ALA A 6 -11.54 8.97 -4.26
C ALA A 6 -12.38 8.37 -3.13
N THR A 7 -13.27 9.12 -2.48
CA THR A 7 -14.08 8.64 -1.36
C THR A 7 -15.10 7.56 -1.74
N VAL A 8 -15.56 7.55 -2.99
CA VAL A 8 -16.54 6.57 -3.50
C VAL A 8 -15.91 5.41 -4.28
N SER A 9 -14.61 5.47 -4.53
CA SER A 9 -13.88 4.39 -5.21
C SER A 9 -13.52 3.27 -4.24
N LEU A 10 -13.52 2.03 -4.69
CA LEU A 10 -13.21 0.86 -3.89
C LEU A 10 -12.04 0.07 -4.51
N SER A 11 -10.90 0.06 -3.83
CA SER A 11 -9.67 -0.65 -4.26
C SER A 11 -9.25 -1.78 -3.30
N CYS A 12 -10.07 -2.09 -2.31
CA CYS A 12 -9.76 -3.12 -1.32
C CYS A 12 -9.84 -4.53 -1.92
N SER A 13 -8.84 -5.39 -1.66
CA SER A 13 -8.88 -6.80 -2.08
C SER A 13 -9.84 -7.68 -1.25
N SER A 14 -10.37 -7.18 -0.14
CA SER A 14 -11.28 -7.91 0.74
C SER A 14 -12.26 -6.97 1.45
N PRO A 15 -13.14 -6.29 0.68
CA PRO A 15 -13.99 -5.22 1.23
C PRO A 15 -15.08 -5.72 2.18
N THR A 16 -15.39 -7.02 2.12
CA THR A 16 -16.45 -7.64 2.95
C THR A 16 -15.97 -8.13 4.31
N LYS A 17 -14.67 -8.05 4.62
CA LYS A 17 -14.13 -8.51 5.92
C LYS A 17 -14.71 -7.76 7.11
N GLY A 18 -15.13 -6.51 6.94
CA GLY A 18 -15.76 -5.70 7.99
C GLY A 18 -17.11 -6.23 8.46
N ARG A 19 -17.82 -7.04 7.66
CA ARG A 19 -19.17 -7.55 8.00
C ARG A 19 -19.19 -8.38 9.29
N TRP A 20 -18.12 -9.09 9.59
CA TRP A 20 -17.98 -9.87 10.84
C TRP A 20 -17.92 -8.98 12.10
N ARG A 21 -17.68 -7.67 11.91
CA ARG A 21 -17.71 -6.65 12.96
C ARG A 21 -18.95 -5.74 12.86
N GLY A 22 -19.97 -6.15 12.11
CA GLY A 22 -21.17 -5.34 11.87
C GLY A 22 -20.93 -4.13 10.97
N LEU A 23 -19.80 -4.08 10.25
CA LEU A 23 -19.47 -3.01 9.32
C LEU A 23 -19.96 -3.34 7.90
N GLY A 24 -20.34 -2.33 7.15
CA GLY A 24 -20.67 -2.46 5.73
C GLY A 24 -19.46 -2.76 4.85
N ILE A 25 -19.66 -2.70 3.53
CA ILE A 25 -18.58 -2.81 2.54
C ILE A 25 -17.69 -1.58 2.67
N GLN A 26 -16.42 -1.80 3.01
CA GLN A 26 -15.44 -0.73 3.18
C GLN A 26 -14.01 -1.24 2.97
N HIS A 27 -13.05 -0.33 2.96
CA HIS A 27 -11.63 -0.67 2.89
C HIS A 27 -11.15 -1.33 4.18
N CYS A 28 -10.37 -2.42 4.08
CA CYS A 28 -9.81 -3.06 5.27
C CYS A 28 -8.68 -2.23 5.93
N GLY A 29 -7.96 -1.42 5.16
CA GLY A 29 -6.92 -0.51 5.63
C GLY A 29 -5.51 -1.09 5.67
N TYR A 30 -5.32 -2.38 5.43
CA TYR A 30 -4.02 -3.06 5.55
C TYR A 30 -3.63 -3.94 4.36
N CYS A 31 -4.53 -4.26 3.44
CA CYS A 31 -4.14 -5.02 2.24
C CYS A 31 -3.29 -4.15 1.29
N LEU A 32 -2.53 -4.80 0.40
CA LEU A 32 -1.64 -4.08 -0.52
C LEU A 32 -2.32 -2.91 -1.23
N PRO A 33 -3.51 -3.09 -1.87
CA PRO A 33 -4.20 -1.96 -2.50
C PRO A 33 -4.62 -0.85 -1.52
N CYS A 34 -5.02 -1.20 -0.28
CA CYS A 34 -5.35 -0.20 0.73
C CYS A 34 -4.13 0.60 1.19
N LEU A 35 -2.98 -0.06 1.37
CA LEU A 35 -1.74 0.61 1.77
C LEU A 35 -1.24 1.56 0.67
N ILE A 36 -1.27 1.13 -0.59
CA ILE A 36 -0.93 1.97 -1.74
C ILE A 36 -1.88 3.17 -1.81
N ARG A 37 -3.19 2.94 -1.66
CA ARG A 37 -4.19 4.01 -1.64
C ARG A 37 -3.92 5.02 -0.53
N ARG A 38 -3.75 4.59 0.71
CA ARG A 38 -3.47 5.46 1.86
C ARG A 38 -2.21 6.28 1.63
N ALA A 39 -1.14 5.64 1.17
CA ALA A 39 0.12 6.30 0.88
C ALA A 39 -0.04 7.38 -0.18
N ALA A 40 -0.69 7.05 -1.30
CA ALA A 40 -0.91 7.99 -2.40
C ALA A 40 -1.81 9.18 -1.98
N LEU A 41 -2.92 8.92 -1.28
CA LEU A 41 -3.85 9.98 -0.86
C LEU A 41 -3.21 10.90 0.20
N THR A 42 -2.45 10.33 1.14
CA THR A 42 -1.70 11.12 2.14
C THR A 42 -0.60 11.95 1.47
N THR A 43 0.09 11.39 0.50
CA THR A 43 1.12 12.14 -0.25
C THR A 43 0.51 13.28 -1.07
N ALA A 44 -0.64 13.03 -1.72
CA ALA A 44 -1.29 14.02 -2.58
C ALA A 44 -1.96 15.16 -1.80
N TRP A 45 -2.56 14.87 -0.64
CA TRP A 45 -3.43 15.81 0.06
C TRP A 45 -3.04 16.08 1.52
N GLY A 46 -1.90 15.57 1.98
CA GLY A 46 -1.38 15.76 3.32
C GLY A 46 -2.05 14.88 4.38
N ALA A 47 -1.59 15.02 5.61
CA ALA A 47 -2.15 14.33 6.77
C ALA A 47 -3.63 14.73 6.95
N GLY A 48 -4.51 13.73 7.09
CA GLY A 48 -5.97 13.93 7.16
C GLY A 48 -6.65 14.19 5.80
N GLY A 49 -5.91 14.21 4.70
CA GLY A 49 -6.48 14.38 3.36
C GLY A 49 -7.18 13.14 2.81
N ASP A 50 -6.92 11.97 3.39
CA ASP A 50 -7.60 10.71 3.06
C ASP A 50 -8.88 10.57 3.89
N ALA A 51 -10.02 10.85 3.30
CA ALA A 51 -11.35 10.70 3.91
C ALA A 51 -11.93 9.28 3.77
N THR A 52 -11.13 8.29 3.37
CA THR A 52 -11.55 6.91 3.23
C THR A 52 -11.81 6.27 4.60
N THR A 53 -12.91 5.54 4.73
CA THR A 53 -13.18 4.74 5.94
C THR A 53 -12.46 3.40 5.87
N TYR A 54 -11.69 3.09 6.90
CA TYR A 54 -10.91 1.87 7.03
C TYR A 54 -11.35 1.05 8.23
N THR A 55 -11.43 -0.29 8.08
CA THR A 55 -11.69 -1.22 9.20
C THR A 55 -10.54 -1.17 10.22
N VAL A 56 -9.28 -1.14 9.75
CA VAL A 56 -8.10 -0.82 10.56
C VAL A 56 -7.69 0.60 10.23
N ASN A 57 -8.13 1.55 11.05
CA ASN A 57 -7.91 2.96 10.78
C ASN A 57 -6.48 3.38 11.15
N ASP A 58 -5.99 2.97 12.31
CA ASP A 58 -4.64 3.27 12.79
C ASP A 58 -3.75 2.02 12.75
N LEU A 59 -2.70 2.08 11.92
CA LEU A 59 -1.72 0.99 11.79
C LEU A 59 -0.68 0.99 12.92
N HIS A 60 -0.58 2.08 13.67
CA HIS A 60 0.38 2.26 14.77
C HIS A 60 -0.22 1.96 16.15
N ALA A 61 -1.54 1.74 16.23
CA ALA A 61 -2.25 1.57 17.51
C ALA A 61 -1.69 0.42 18.35
N GLN A 62 -1.21 -0.64 17.70
CA GLN A 62 -0.62 -1.82 18.34
C GLN A 62 0.24 -2.60 17.35
N PRO A 63 1.19 -3.43 17.81
CA PRO A 63 1.94 -4.34 16.96
C PRO A 63 1.01 -5.26 16.15
N LEU A 64 1.27 -5.40 14.86
CA LEU A 64 0.49 -6.22 13.95
C LEU A 64 1.07 -7.64 13.87
N ASP A 65 0.24 -8.65 14.15
CA ASP A 65 0.69 -10.05 14.12
C ASP A 65 1.00 -10.50 12.70
N THR A 66 2.24 -10.90 12.45
CA THR A 66 2.69 -11.40 11.14
C THR A 66 2.17 -12.80 10.80
N ARG A 67 1.50 -13.49 11.71
CA ARG A 67 0.74 -14.71 11.41
C ARG A 67 -0.62 -14.38 10.80
N GLU A 68 -1.13 -13.18 11.05
CA GLU A 68 -2.37 -12.65 10.51
C GLU A 68 -2.15 -11.89 9.19
N SER A 69 -3.20 -11.77 8.39
CA SER A 69 -3.12 -11.03 7.11
C SER A 69 -2.74 -9.56 7.29
N THR A 70 -3.10 -8.93 8.39
CA THR A 70 -2.73 -7.56 8.76
C THR A 70 -1.21 -7.39 8.81
N GLY A 71 -0.54 -8.15 9.65
CA GLY A 71 0.91 -8.06 9.81
C GLY A 71 1.67 -8.59 8.61
N LYS A 72 1.18 -9.65 7.93
CA LYS A 72 1.80 -10.19 6.70
C LYS A 72 1.94 -9.14 5.60
N GLN A 73 0.88 -8.36 5.36
CA GLN A 73 0.88 -7.35 4.30
C GLN A 73 1.87 -6.22 4.60
N ILE A 74 1.90 -5.73 5.84
CA ILE A 74 2.88 -4.73 6.28
C ILE A 74 4.30 -5.27 6.16
N ARG A 75 4.56 -6.47 6.66
CA ARG A 75 5.88 -7.10 6.59
C ARG A 75 6.35 -7.29 5.15
N SER A 76 5.45 -7.60 4.22
CA SER A 76 5.78 -7.72 2.79
C SER A 76 6.31 -6.39 2.22
N PHE A 77 5.69 -5.26 2.56
CA PHE A 77 6.20 -3.95 2.17
C PHE A 77 7.52 -3.61 2.85
N GLN A 78 7.66 -3.87 4.15
CA GLN A 78 8.93 -3.64 4.87
C GLN A 78 10.10 -4.40 4.21
N TYR A 79 9.89 -5.65 3.80
CA TYR A 79 10.89 -6.42 3.06
C TYR A 79 11.15 -5.86 1.66
N ALA A 80 10.11 -5.47 0.92
CA ALA A 80 10.27 -4.90 -0.41
C ALA A 80 11.06 -3.57 -0.35
N ILE A 81 10.75 -2.72 0.63
CA ILE A 81 11.44 -1.46 0.88
C ILE A 81 12.92 -1.71 1.23
N ALA A 82 13.20 -2.60 2.18
CA ALA A 82 14.56 -2.94 2.59
C ALA A 82 15.39 -3.49 1.43
N ARG A 83 14.80 -4.37 0.60
CA ARG A 83 15.46 -4.91 -0.60
C ARG A 83 15.78 -3.84 -1.63
N LEU A 84 14.84 -2.94 -1.91
CA LEU A 84 15.04 -1.87 -2.88
C LEU A 84 16.06 -0.85 -2.37
N ARG A 85 16.05 -0.54 -1.07
CA ARG A 85 17.04 0.33 -0.44
C ARG A 85 18.46 -0.25 -0.55
N ALA A 86 18.62 -1.56 -0.32
CA ALA A 86 19.90 -2.24 -0.44
C ALA A 86 20.38 -2.39 -1.90
N ARG A 87 19.45 -2.48 -2.85
CA ARG A 87 19.73 -2.71 -4.28
C ARG A 87 18.76 -1.91 -5.15
N PRO A 88 18.97 -0.60 -5.34
CA PRO A 88 18.04 0.27 -6.08
C PRO A 88 17.77 -0.15 -7.53
N GLN A 89 18.75 -0.81 -8.18
CA GLN A 89 18.64 -1.33 -9.54
C GLN A 89 17.59 -2.44 -9.69
N LEU A 90 17.16 -3.08 -8.59
CA LEU A 90 16.11 -4.09 -8.63
C LEU A 90 14.78 -3.54 -9.15
N ALA A 91 14.51 -2.24 -9.06
CA ALA A 91 13.30 -1.65 -9.63
C ALA A 91 13.16 -1.98 -11.12
N ASN A 92 14.26 -1.92 -11.88
CA ASN A 92 14.26 -2.21 -13.32
C ASN A 92 13.88 -3.66 -13.66
N LEU A 93 14.09 -4.59 -12.73
CA LEU A 93 13.67 -5.99 -12.87
C LEU A 93 12.24 -6.21 -12.36
N LEU A 94 11.91 -5.56 -11.23
CA LEU A 94 10.63 -5.78 -10.56
C LEU A 94 9.43 -5.24 -11.33
N ILE A 95 9.60 -4.21 -12.16
CA ILE A 95 8.54 -3.69 -13.04
C ILE A 95 8.05 -4.72 -14.06
N HIS A 96 8.88 -5.73 -14.41
CA HIS A 96 8.50 -6.81 -15.34
C HIS A 96 7.73 -7.96 -14.66
N LYS A 97 7.61 -7.95 -13.33
CA LYS A 97 6.99 -9.04 -12.58
C LYS A 97 5.51 -9.27 -12.91
N PRO A 98 4.68 -8.25 -13.19
CA PRO A 98 3.29 -8.46 -13.59
C PRO A 98 3.10 -8.99 -15.01
N GLY A 99 4.10 -8.85 -15.87
CA GLY A 99 4.03 -9.26 -17.28
C GLY A 99 5.11 -8.61 -18.14
N SER A 100 5.08 -8.92 -19.44
CA SER A 100 6.00 -8.33 -20.41
C SER A 100 5.73 -6.84 -20.58
N LEU A 101 6.80 -6.05 -20.68
CA LEU A 101 6.78 -4.64 -21.06
C LEU A 101 7.45 -4.44 -22.42
N ALA A 102 7.37 -5.44 -23.31
CA ALA A 102 8.02 -5.41 -24.62
C ALA A 102 7.54 -4.23 -25.49
N ASP A 103 6.28 -3.82 -25.31
CA ASP A 103 5.68 -2.70 -26.06
C ASP A 103 6.02 -1.32 -25.45
N GLU A 104 6.65 -1.30 -24.27
CA GLU A 104 6.93 -0.10 -23.48
C GLU A 104 8.43 0.15 -23.25
N LEU A 105 9.28 -0.37 -24.15
CA LEU A 105 10.75 -0.32 -23.97
C LEU A 105 11.31 1.11 -23.81
N THR A 106 10.66 2.11 -24.43
CA THR A 106 11.06 3.51 -24.29
C THR A 106 10.73 4.13 -22.94
N HIS A 107 9.80 3.53 -22.18
CA HIS A 107 9.29 4.04 -20.90
C HIS A 107 9.77 3.24 -19.68
N LEU A 108 10.66 2.26 -19.84
CA LEU A 108 11.10 1.38 -18.74
C LEU A 108 11.69 2.16 -17.57
N ASN A 109 12.47 3.20 -17.81
CA ASN A 109 13.05 4.02 -16.76
C ASN A 109 11.96 4.81 -16.00
N GLU A 110 10.99 5.37 -16.71
CA GLU A 110 9.86 6.09 -16.12
C GLU A 110 9.00 5.15 -15.26
N LEU A 111 8.74 3.93 -15.74
CA LEU A 111 8.02 2.90 -14.99
C LEU A 111 8.78 2.47 -13.72
N ALA A 112 10.10 2.32 -13.81
CA ALA A 112 10.94 2.02 -12.66
C ALA A 112 10.91 3.18 -11.64
N ASP A 113 10.87 4.43 -12.10
CA ASP A 113 10.74 5.60 -11.22
C ASP A 113 9.37 5.69 -10.55
N VAL A 114 8.29 5.36 -11.27
CA VAL A 114 6.95 5.23 -10.68
C VAL A 114 6.96 4.18 -9.56
N TYR A 115 7.57 3.02 -9.81
CA TYR A 115 7.70 1.95 -8.81
C TYR A 115 8.46 2.42 -7.56
N ARG A 116 9.61 3.10 -7.74
CA ARG A 116 10.43 3.63 -6.62
C ARG A 116 9.66 4.67 -5.81
N ARG A 117 9.00 5.61 -6.49
CA ARG A 117 8.21 6.66 -5.82
C ARG A 117 7.03 6.10 -5.05
N GLY A 118 6.27 5.18 -5.66
CA GLY A 118 5.15 4.53 -4.98
C GLY A 118 5.59 3.75 -3.74
N LEU A 119 6.72 3.03 -3.81
CA LEU A 119 7.26 2.31 -2.66
C LEU A 119 7.75 3.26 -1.56
N ALA A 120 8.34 4.41 -1.92
CA ALA A 120 8.73 5.44 -0.96
C ALA A 120 7.53 6.11 -0.28
N GLU A 121 6.40 6.25 -0.97
CA GLU A 121 5.15 6.72 -0.36
C GLU A 121 4.64 5.74 0.70
N VAL A 122 4.63 4.44 0.37
CA VAL A 122 4.25 3.40 1.33
C VAL A 122 5.22 3.35 2.50
N GLU A 123 6.52 3.51 2.27
CA GLU A 123 7.53 3.57 3.33
C GLU A 123 7.20 4.65 4.36
N ARG A 124 6.89 5.87 3.90
CA ARG A 124 6.48 6.96 4.80
C ARG A 124 5.21 6.66 5.58
N LEU A 125 4.24 5.97 4.95
CA LEU A 125 2.99 5.59 5.60
C LEU A 125 3.21 4.58 6.74
N ILE A 126 4.09 3.59 6.52
CA ILE A 126 4.31 2.49 7.48
C ILE A 126 5.56 2.68 8.35
N ASP A 127 6.16 3.87 8.31
CA ASP A 127 7.30 4.19 9.16
C ASP A 127 6.90 4.05 10.65
N GLY A 128 7.69 3.32 11.42
CA GLY A 128 7.40 3.01 12.82
C GLY A 128 6.27 1.99 13.08
N VAL A 129 5.61 1.45 12.04
CA VAL A 129 4.63 0.37 12.22
C VAL A 129 5.35 -0.92 12.59
N GLU A 130 5.02 -1.48 13.77
CA GLU A 130 5.54 -2.76 14.19
C GLU A 130 4.75 -3.93 13.58
N ALA A 131 5.45 -4.84 12.89
CA ALA A 131 4.89 -6.09 12.42
C ALA A 131 5.77 -7.26 12.91
N ARG A 132 5.26 -8.06 13.84
CA ARG A 132 6.01 -9.16 14.49
C ARG A 132 5.08 -10.33 14.83
N PRO A 133 5.59 -11.56 14.98
CA PRO A 133 4.80 -12.65 15.53
C PRO A 133 4.36 -12.31 16.95
N SER A 134 3.12 -12.52 17.28
CA SER A 134 2.58 -12.42 18.66
C SER A 134 2.69 -13.75 19.41
#